data_3b5372ae060ef1da584a51e246f64cf4
#
_entry.id   3b5372ae060ef1da584a51e246f64cf4
#
_cell.length_a   1.000
_cell.length_b   1.000
_cell.length_c   1.000
_cell.angle_alpha   90.00
_cell.angle_beta   90.00
_cell.angle_gamma   90.00
#
_symmetry.space_group_name_H-M   'P 1'
#
loop_
_entity.id
_entity.type
_entity.pdbx_description
1 polymer ?
#
loop_
_entity_poly.entity_id
_entity_poly.type
_entity_poly.pdbx_seq_one_letter_code
_entity_poly.pdbx_strand_id
1 'polypeptide(L)'
;PPSHIGGFNGTSMDVWTHGGTLVTLGFPGSFDARAVINAIERYGITMMFAVPAIVRAILDEHERGGGDLSSWVRPLIGGDAMTADLAEAMRAVGLSPIHVWGMTETSGAGTVATPDSDAPAGSLGVPFPYVDLRVMATDEREAGVDEMGEIWVRGPGVVTGKKWLRTGDLATRDADGWLHMVGRAHRMINTAGELVAPPTVERALRSLDVVSDALVIGLPDERWGQIVAALIVSSPQGRAEASSLSAEALSEALRNSLAPWEKVRRVLVVDALPTTTTGKPDPVAAARLFQS
;
A
#
# COMPACT_ATOMS: atom_id res chain seq x y z
N PRO A 1 -12.11 -9.31 4.40
CA PRO A 1 -12.96 -10.49 4.35
C PRO A 1 -12.28 -11.70 5.04
N PRO A 2 -13.04 -12.62 5.72
CA PRO A 2 -12.50 -13.79 6.40
C PRO A 2 -11.80 -14.79 5.46
N SER A 3 -12.02 -14.67 4.16
CA SER A 3 -11.34 -15.48 3.13
C SER A 3 -9.91 -15.01 2.83
N HIS A 4 -9.50 -13.85 3.34
CA HIS A 4 -8.15 -13.31 3.21
C HIS A 4 -7.41 -13.39 4.54
N ILE A 5 -6.09 -13.61 4.51
CA ILE A 5 -5.26 -13.79 5.72
C ILE A 5 -5.37 -12.61 6.69
N GLY A 6 -5.48 -11.37 6.20
CA GLY A 6 -5.66 -10.18 7.03
C GLY A 6 -6.97 -10.19 7.82
N GLY A 7 -8.07 -10.64 7.20
CA GLY A 7 -9.37 -10.80 7.89
C GLY A 7 -9.43 -12.02 8.78
N PHE A 8 -8.76 -13.10 8.40
CA PHE A 8 -8.74 -14.35 9.18
C PHE A 8 -7.77 -14.25 10.36
N ASN A 9 -6.46 -14.19 10.11
CA ASN A 9 -5.46 -14.13 11.18
C ASN A 9 -5.38 -12.74 11.82
N GLY A 10 -5.37 -11.67 11.03
CA GLY A 10 -5.18 -10.32 11.53
C GLY A 10 -6.36 -9.76 12.34
N THR A 11 -7.51 -10.45 12.35
CA THR A 11 -8.69 -10.01 13.10
C THR A 11 -9.38 -11.18 13.80
N SER A 12 -9.87 -12.18 13.05
CA SER A 12 -10.80 -13.18 13.61
C SER A 12 -10.13 -14.14 14.56
N MET A 13 -8.95 -14.67 14.22
CA MET A 13 -8.27 -15.67 15.04
C MET A 13 -7.80 -15.10 16.39
N ASP A 14 -7.27 -13.88 16.39
CA ASP A 14 -6.83 -13.22 17.62
C ASP A 14 -8.01 -13.04 18.59
N VAL A 15 -9.14 -12.54 18.06
CA VAL A 15 -10.37 -12.36 18.86
C VAL A 15 -10.86 -13.67 19.44
N TRP A 16 -10.91 -14.74 18.65
CA TRP A 16 -11.39 -16.04 19.13
C TRP A 16 -10.48 -16.68 20.18
N THR A 17 -9.17 -16.59 19.98
CA THR A 17 -8.19 -17.19 20.90
C THR A 17 -8.11 -16.46 22.24
N HIS A 18 -8.49 -15.19 22.28
CA HIS A 18 -8.47 -14.35 23.49
C HIS A 18 -9.88 -14.11 24.11
N GLY A 19 -10.92 -14.78 23.59
CA GLY A 19 -12.28 -14.68 24.12
C GLY A 19 -12.97 -13.33 23.85
N GLY A 20 -12.59 -12.66 22.79
CA GLY A 20 -13.21 -11.39 22.38
C GLY A 20 -14.50 -11.58 21.59
N THR A 21 -15.10 -10.48 21.16
CA THR A 21 -16.30 -10.45 20.32
C THR A 21 -15.94 -10.06 18.90
N LEU A 22 -16.29 -10.88 17.91
CA LEU A 22 -16.14 -10.58 16.50
C LEU A 22 -17.44 -9.97 15.95
N VAL A 23 -17.35 -8.75 15.43
CA VAL A 23 -18.45 -8.09 14.71
C VAL A 23 -18.20 -8.23 13.21
N THR A 24 -19.13 -8.84 12.50
CA THR A 24 -19.05 -8.98 11.05
C THR A 24 -20.09 -8.09 10.37
N LEU A 25 -19.65 -7.32 9.37
CA LEU A 25 -20.55 -6.55 8.53
C LEU A 25 -20.77 -7.32 7.23
N GLY A 26 -22.05 -7.66 6.95
CA GLY A 26 -22.44 -8.23 5.68
C GLY A 26 -22.62 -7.10 4.67
N PHE A 27 -21.75 -7.04 3.66
CA PHE A 27 -21.94 -6.13 2.53
C PHE A 27 -22.48 -6.93 1.33
N PRO A 28 -23.76 -6.79 1.00
CA PRO A 28 -24.33 -7.47 -0.15
C PRO A 28 -23.88 -6.86 -1.48
N GLY A 29 -23.05 -5.82 -1.45
CA GLY A 29 -22.55 -5.08 -2.60
C GLY A 29 -21.16 -4.49 -2.37
N SER A 30 -20.98 -3.22 -2.73
CA SER A 30 -19.73 -2.45 -2.52
C SER A 30 -19.48 -2.17 -1.04
N PHE A 31 -18.21 -1.89 -0.70
CA PHE A 31 -17.81 -1.42 0.63
C PHE A 31 -18.58 -0.15 1.03
N ASP A 32 -19.05 -0.11 2.28
CA ASP A 32 -19.79 1.02 2.86
C ASP A 32 -19.05 1.54 4.10
N ALA A 33 -18.37 2.68 3.94
CA ALA A 33 -17.58 3.32 4.99
C ALA A 33 -18.47 3.82 6.14
N ARG A 34 -19.68 4.32 5.84
CA ARG A 34 -20.63 4.77 6.87
C ARG A 34 -21.09 3.63 7.76
N ALA A 35 -21.35 2.46 7.17
CA ALA A 35 -21.70 1.27 7.96
C ALA A 35 -20.55 0.85 8.89
N VAL A 36 -19.28 1.00 8.47
CA VAL A 36 -18.12 0.72 9.32
C VAL A 36 -18.02 1.71 10.47
N ILE A 37 -18.16 3.03 10.23
CA ILE A 37 -18.14 4.06 11.27
C ILE A 37 -19.24 3.78 12.30
N ASN A 38 -20.47 3.52 11.82
CA ASN A 38 -21.61 3.21 12.70
C ASN A 38 -21.35 1.93 13.53
N ALA A 39 -20.65 0.95 12.99
CA ALA A 39 -20.31 -0.26 13.74
C ALA A 39 -19.22 0.01 14.80
N ILE A 40 -18.22 0.84 14.48
CA ILE A 40 -17.18 1.24 15.43
C ILE A 40 -17.84 1.94 16.62
N GLU A 41 -18.68 2.94 16.37
CA GLU A 41 -19.39 3.68 17.39
C GLU A 41 -20.37 2.81 18.20
N ARG A 42 -21.22 2.03 17.50
CA ARG A 42 -22.28 1.24 18.13
C ARG A 42 -21.76 0.09 19.00
N TYR A 43 -20.71 -0.60 18.53
CA TYR A 43 -20.20 -1.81 19.19
C TYR A 43 -18.88 -1.59 19.93
N GLY A 44 -18.33 -0.38 19.94
CA GLY A 44 -17.06 -0.08 20.58
C GLY A 44 -15.92 -0.91 19.98
N ILE A 45 -15.82 -0.96 18.65
CA ILE A 45 -14.79 -1.76 17.97
C ILE A 45 -13.41 -1.25 18.36
N THR A 46 -12.59 -2.12 18.95
CA THR A 46 -11.26 -1.77 19.43
C THR A 46 -10.15 -2.10 18.42
N MET A 47 -10.35 -3.10 17.57
CA MET A 47 -9.36 -3.57 16.61
C MET A 47 -10.03 -3.90 15.27
N MET A 48 -9.40 -3.49 14.18
CA MET A 48 -9.79 -3.85 12.82
C MET A 48 -8.56 -3.84 11.91
N PHE A 49 -8.43 -4.87 11.06
CA PHE A 49 -7.47 -4.83 9.95
C PHE A 49 -8.11 -4.18 8.73
N ALA A 50 -7.41 -3.23 8.12
CA ALA A 50 -7.85 -2.56 6.91
C ALA A 50 -6.69 -2.33 5.93
N VAL A 51 -6.98 -2.30 4.64
CA VAL A 51 -6.05 -1.82 3.63
C VAL A 51 -6.11 -0.29 3.53
N PRO A 52 -5.03 0.39 3.07
CA PRO A 52 -4.98 1.85 2.99
C PRO A 52 -6.19 2.49 2.29
N ALA A 53 -6.67 1.92 1.18
CA ALA A 53 -7.83 2.42 0.45
C ALA A 53 -9.12 2.43 1.29
N ILE A 54 -9.33 1.40 2.12
CA ILE A 54 -10.47 1.33 3.05
C ILE A 54 -10.35 2.39 4.13
N VAL A 55 -9.15 2.60 4.67
CA VAL A 55 -8.90 3.63 5.68
C VAL A 55 -9.19 5.02 5.11
N ARG A 56 -8.71 5.33 3.89
CA ARG A 56 -9.03 6.61 3.22
C ARG A 56 -10.54 6.81 3.10
N ALA A 57 -11.27 5.81 2.62
CA ALA A 57 -12.72 5.90 2.48
C ALA A 57 -13.43 6.13 3.84
N ILE A 58 -12.93 5.54 4.93
CA ILE A 58 -13.46 5.77 6.29
C ILE A 58 -13.16 7.21 6.74
N LEU A 59 -11.93 7.71 6.52
CA LEU A 59 -11.55 9.09 6.88
C LEU A 59 -12.35 10.12 6.09
N ASP A 60 -12.49 9.94 4.77
CA ASP A 60 -13.28 10.81 3.90
C ASP A 60 -14.76 10.85 4.32
N GLU A 61 -15.31 9.70 4.72
CA GLU A 61 -16.69 9.63 5.18
C GLU A 61 -16.86 10.20 6.60
N HIS A 62 -15.85 10.05 7.45
CA HIS A 62 -15.82 10.67 8.77
C HIS A 62 -15.76 12.20 8.66
N GLU A 63 -14.94 12.75 7.77
CA GLU A 63 -14.89 14.20 7.51
C GLU A 63 -16.23 14.75 7.03
N ARG A 64 -16.93 14.04 6.15
CA ARG A 64 -18.24 14.45 5.61
C ARG A 64 -19.40 14.36 6.59
N GLY A 65 -19.44 13.33 7.41
CA GLY A 65 -20.60 12.99 8.21
C GLY A 65 -20.34 12.72 9.69
N GLY A 66 -19.10 12.91 10.18
CA GLY A 66 -18.74 12.66 11.57
C GLY A 66 -18.86 11.17 11.96
N GLY A 67 -18.97 10.93 13.26
CA GLY A 67 -19.04 9.62 13.91
C GLY A 67 -17.89 9.45 14.90
N ASP A 68 -18.04 8.59 15.90
CA ASP A 68 -17.02 8.37 16.92
C ASP A 68 -16.11 7.19 16.52
N LEU A 69 -14.82 7.47 16.26
CA LEU A 69 -13.78 6.51 15.98
C LEU A 69 -12.90 6.18 17.19
N SER A 70 -13.12 6.80 18.36
CA SER A 70 -12.23 6.76 19.52
C SER A 70 -12.02 5.37 20.10
N SER A 71 -13.00 4.47 19.94
CA SER A 71 -12.86 3.08 20.38
C SER A 71 -11.90 2.25 19.51
N TRP A 72 -11.61 2.67 18.27
CA TRP A 72 -10.71 1.95 17.37
C TRP A 72 -9.23 2.22 17.72
N VAL A 73 -8.80 1.69 18.86
CA VAL A 73 -7.47 1.93 19.46
C VAL A 73 -6.34 1.11 18.80
N ARG A 74 -6.66 0.09 18.00
CA ARG A 74 -5.71 -0.77 17.29
C ARG A 74 -6.06 -0.86 15.81
N PRO A 75 -5.86 0.20 15.05
CA PRO A 75 -6.00 0.18 13.60
C PRO A 75 -4.80 -0.53 12.97
N LEU A 76 -5.00 -1.80 12.58
CA LEU A 76 -4.01 -2.61 11.86
C LEU A 76 -4.11 -2.29 10.37
N ILE A 77 -3.06 -1.71 9.81
CA ILE A 77 -3.03 -1.30 8.40
C ILE A 77 -2.00 -2.14 7.65
N GLY A 78 -2.42 -2.75 6.57
CA GLY A 78 -1.51 -3.59 5.79
C GLY A 78 -2.12 -4.05 4.47
N GLY A 79 -1.39 -4.92 3.78
CA GLY A 79 -1.81 -5.47 2.48
C GLY A 79 -1.50 -4.56 1.28
N ASP A 80 -1.12 -3.31 1.53
CA ASP A 80 -0.54 -2.35 0.59
C ASP A 80 0.31 -1.34 1.36
N ALA A 81 1.07 -0.49 0.65
CA ALA A 81 1.94 0.50 1.28
C ALA A 81 1.13 1.57 2.03
N MET A 82 1.40 1.72 3.32
CA MET A 82 0.89 2.84 4.10
C MET A 82 1.79 4.06 3.87
N THR A 83 1.21 5.13 3.33
CA THR A 83 1.93 6.39 3.08
C THR A 83 2.00 7.25 4.34
N ALA A 84 2.98 8.16 4.42
CA ALA A 84 3.14 9.06 5.57
C ALA A 84 1.92 9.96 5.75
N ASP A 85 1.37 10.49 4.64
CA ASP A 85 0.16 11.33 4.63
C ASP A 85 -1.07 10.60 5.18
N LEU A 86 -1.24 9.31 4.86
CA LEU A 86 -2.32 8.51 5.44
C LEU A 86 -2.14 8.32 6.95
N ALA A 87 -0.92 8.05 7.39
CA ALA A 87 -0.61 7.92 8.81
C ALA A 87 -0.88 9.24 9.58
N GLU A 88 -0.55 10.38 8.97
CA GLU A 88 -0.84 11.71 9.54
C GLU A 88 -2.35 12.00 9.58
N ALA A 89 -3.08 11.71 8.51
CA ALA A 89 -4.53 11.86 8.47
C ALA A 89 -5.23 11.02 9.54
N MET A 90 -4.76 9.78 9.77
CA MET A 90 -5.26 8.95 10.88
C MET A 90 -4.99 9.57 12.25
N ARG A 91 -3.76 10.07 12.48
CA ARG A 91 -3.40 10.73 13.75
C ARG A 91 -4.23 12.00 13.98
N ALA A 92 -4.54 12.75 12.94
CA ALA A 92 -5.36 13.96 13.03
C ALA A 92 -6.77 13.69 13.58
N VAL A 93 -7.31 12.49 13.39
CA VAL A 93 -8.60 12.05 13.96
C VAL A 93 -8.43 11.17 15.23
N GLY A 94 -7.23 11.17 15.83
CA GLY A 94 -6.95 10.45 17.08
C GLY A 94 -6.64 8.97 16.94
N LEU A 95 -6.47 8.45 15.73
CA LEU A 95 -6.10 7.05 15.50
C LEU A 95 -4.58 6.88 15.47
N SER A 96 -4.09 5.81 16.09
CA SER A 96 -2.67 5.45 16.13
C SER A 96 -2.41 4.22 15.27
N PRO A 97 -2.04 4.37 13.97
CA PRO A 97 -1.92 3.25 13.06
C PRO A 97 -0.81 2.28 13.45
N ILE A 98 -1.10 0.99 13.34
CA ILE A 98 -0.14 -0.10 13.43
C ILE A 98 0.06 -0.62 12.01
N HIS A 99 1.24 -0.38 11.43
CA HIS A 99 1.54 -0.84 10.09
C HIS A 99 2.06 -2.28 10.13
N VAL A 100 1.48 -3.15 9.31
CA VAL A 100 1.85 -4.56 9.20
C VAL A 100 2.15 -4.87 7.74
N TRP A 101 3.38 -5.32 7.47
CA TRP A 101 3.71 -5.94 6.20
C TRP A 101 3.70 -7.46 6.36
N GLY A 102 3.17 -8.15 5.36
CA GLY A 102 3.16 -9.60 5.30
C GLY A 102 2.30 -10.12 4.16
N MET A 103 2.24 -11.43 4.07
CA MET A 103 1.56 -12.15 3.00
C MET A 103 0.95 -13.43 3.57
N THR A 104 0.20 -14.17 2.75
CA THR A 104 -0.38 -15.45 3.16
C THR A 104 0.68 -16.43 3.62
N GLU A 105 1.82 -16.43 2.94
CA GLU A 105 2.96 -17.30 3.21
C GLU A 105 3.70 -17.00 4.51
N THR A 106 3.47 -15.81 5.10
CA THR A 106 3.97 -15.43 6.44
C THR A 106 2.90 -15.49 7.52
N SER A 107 1.80 -16.20 7.27
CA SER A 107 0.62 -16.23 8.14
C SER A 107 0.05 -14.84 8.45
N GLY A 108 0.28 -13.87 7.57
CA GLY A 108 -0.26 -12.52 7.64
C GLY A 108 0.72 -11.45 8.13
N ALA A 109 1.69 -11.78 8.99
CA ALA A 109 2.60 -10.78 9.55
C ALA A 109 4.07 -11.20 9.36
N GLY A 110 4.84 -10.37 8.66
CA GLY A 110 6.30 -10.47 8.52
C GLY A 110 7.01 -9.38 9.32
N THR A 111 6.51 -8.15 9.26
CA THR A 111 7.02 -7.01 10.05
C THR A 111 5.89 -6.20 10.66
N VAL A 112 6.21 -5.39 11.66
CA VAL A 112 5.28 -4.48 12.32
C VAL A 112 5.96 -3.17 12.70
N ALA A 113 5.29 -2.05 12.46
CA ALA A 113 5.60 -0.74 13.03
C ALA A 113 4.45 -0.34 13.95
N THR A 114 4.75 -0.21 15.26
CA THR A 114 3.77 0.21 16.27
C THR A 114 3.86 1.70 16.53
N PRO A 115 2.81 2.35 17.06
CA PRO A 115 2.84 3.76 17.43
C PRO A 115 3.92 4.12 18.46
N ASP A 116 4.27 3.16 19.33
CA ASP A 116 5.28 3.34 20.39
C ASP A 116 6.72 3.09 19.89
N SER A 117 6.88 2.67 18.64
CA SER A 117 8.20 2.51 18.02
C SER A 117 8.66 3.84 17.41
N ASP A 118 9.98 4.06 17.38
CA ASP A 118 10.58 5.20 16.67
C ASP A 118 10.57 5.01 15.13
N ALA A 119 9.76 4.10 14.63
CA ALA A 119 9.67 3.77 13.22
C ALA A 119 9.20 4.97 12.40
N PRO A 120 9.94 5.38 11.34
CA PRO A 120 9.50 6.44 10.46
C PRO A 120 8.14 6.12 9.84
N ALA A 121 7.31 7.14 9.65
CA ALA A 121 6.03 7.00 8.99
C ALA A 121 6.20 6.39 7.59
N GLY A 122 5.46 5.32 7.30
CA GLY A 122 5.56 4.59 6.04
C GLY A 122 6.64 3.51 5.99
N SER A 123 7.47 3.34 7.03
CA SER A 123 8.37 2.19 7.11
C SER A 123 7.59 0.89 7.35
N LEU A 124 8.21 -0.24 7.01
CA LEU A 124 7.65 -1.57 7.31
C LEU A 124 7.85 -1.98 8.77
N GLY A 125 8.58 -1.18 9.55
CA GLY A 125 8.92 -1.47 10.94
C GLY A 125 10.01 -2.53 11.11
N VAL A 126 9.84 -3.36 12.14
CA VAL A 126 10.77 -4.43 12.52
C VAL A 126 10.17 -5.80 12.28
N PRO A 127 10.98 -6.87 12.13
CA PRO A 127 10.47 -8.22 12.00
C PRO A 127 9.53 -8.60 13.15
N PHE A 128 8.44 -9.28 12.81
CA PHE A 128 7.50 -9.82 13.79
C PHE A 128 8.22 -10.88 14.66
N PRO A 129 7.83 -11.12 15.93
CA PRO A 129 8.44 -12.13 16.78
C PRO A 129 8.58 -13.47 16.06
N TYR A 130 9.78 -14.08 16.19
CA TYR A 130 10.15 -15.36 15.55
C TYR A 130 10.24 -15.35 14.02
N VAL A 131 10.22 -14.19 13.37
CA VAL A 131 10.50 -14.03 11.93
C VAL A 131 11.95 -13.56 11.78
N ASP A 132 12.79 -14.38 11.16
CA ASP A 132 14.08 -13.95 10.64
C ASP A 132 13.85 -13.26 9.29
N LEU A 133 14.43 -12.08 9.09
CA LEU A 133 14.29 -11.30 7.88
C LEU A 133 15.64 -10.81 7.37
N ARG A 134 15.85 -10.88 6.07
CA ARG A 134 16.99 -10.29 5.35
C ARG A 134 16.51 -9.54 4.12
N VAL A 135 17.27 -8.52 3.75
CA VAL A 135 17.14 -7.85 2.44
C VAL A 135 18.32 -8.34 1.60
N MET A 136 18.03 -9.04 0.51
CA MET A 136 19.03 -9.73 -0.30
C MET A 136 19.20 -9.04 -1.64
N ALA A 137 20.43 -8.63 -1.95
CA ALA A 137 20.79 -8.10 -3.26
C ALA A 137 20.70 -9.18 -4.35
N THR A 138 20.77 -8.77 -5.62
CA THR A 138 20.62 -9.69 -6.77
C THR A 138 21.72 -10.75 -6.88
N ASP A 139 22.89 -10.52 -6.27
CA ASP A 139 24.02 -11.44 -6.18
C ASP A 139 23.95 -12.37 -4.95
N GLU A 140 22.79 -12.46 -4.32
CA GLU A 140 22.50 -13.30 -3.15
C GLU A 140 23.33 -12.97 -1.88
N ARG A 141 24.00 -11.83 -1.83
CA ARG A 141 24.51 -11.26 -0.59
C ARG A 141 23.45 -10.43 0.15
N GLU A 142 23.65 -10.17 1.40
CA GLU A 142 22.80 -9.21 2.14
C GLU A 142 23.05 -7.80 1.60
N ALA A 143 21.97 -7.06 1.32
CA ALA A 143 22.03 -5.70 0.80
C ALA A 143 22.62 -4.74 1.85
N GLY A 144 23.40 -3.76 1.40
CA GLY A 144 23.93 -2.68 2.23
C GLY A 144 22.85 -1.67 2.64
N VAL A 145 23.27 -0.63 3.39
CA VAL A 145 22.41 0.47 3.76
C VAL A 145 21.93 1.19 2.48
N ASP A 146 20.61 1.47 2.41
CA ASP A 146 19.92 2.09 1.28
C ASP A 146 20.04 1.33 -0.06
N GLU A 147 20.65 0.15 -0.06
CA GLU A 147 20.69 -0.71 -1.23
C GLU A 147 19.39 -1.51 -1.35
N MET A 148 18.81 -1.50 -2.55
CA MET A 148 17.61 -2.27 -2.84
C MET A 148 17.90 -3.76 -2.90
N GLY A 149 17.06 -4.55 -2.24
CA GLY A 149 17.11 -6.01 -2.29
C GLY A 149 15.74 -6.64 -2.08
N GLU A 150 15.66 -7.95 -2.34
CA GLU A 150 14.45 -8.73 -2.09
C GLU A 150 14.35 -9.09 -0.61
N ILE A 151 13.18 -8.91 -0.02
CA ILE A 151 12.89 -9.37 1.34
C ILE A 151 12.84 -10.90 1.35
N TRP A 152 13.70 -11.52 2.14
CA TRP A 152 13.65 -12.95 2.42
C TRP A 152 13.30 -13.17 3.87
N VAL A 153 12.39 -14.11 4.12
CA VAL A 153 11.93 -14.42 5.48
C VAL A 153 11.94 -15.90 5.78
N ARG A 154 12.06 -16.25 7.05
CA ARG A 154 11.85 -17.62 7.56
C ARG A 154 11.36 -17.56 9.00
N GLY A 155 10.71 -18.60 9.46
CA GLY A 155 10.23 -18.69 10.83
C GLY A 155 9.09 -19.70 10.99
N PRO A 156 8.65 -19.98 12.23
CA PRO A 156 7.57 -20.93 12.49
C PRO A 156 6.25 -20.60 11.78
N GLY A 157 5.94 -19.28 11.60
CA GLY A 157 4.75 -18.82 10.90
C GLY A 157 4.93 -18.70 9.38
N VAL A 158 6.12 -18.99 8.85
CA VAL A 158 6.39 -18.92 7.41
C VAL A 158 6.17 -20.30 6.78
N VAL A 159 5.49 -20.34 5.64
CA VAL A 159 5.12 -21.61 4.96
C VAL A 159 6.32 -22.52 4.67
N THR A 160 7.50 -21.96 4.47
CA THR A 160 8.75 -22.72 4.25
C THR A 160 9.46 -23.15 5.55
N GLY A 161 8.92 -22.73 6.72
CA GLY A 161 9.50 -23.03 8.03
C GLY A 161 10.91 -22.48 8.18
N LYS A 162 11.89 -23.37 8.38
CA LYS A 162 13.32 -22.99 8.55
C LYS A 162 14.04 -22.58 7.26
N LYS A 163 13.46 -22.81 6.09
CA LYS A 163 14.04 -22.39 4.81
C LYS A 163 13.65 -20.95 4.50
N TRP A 164 14.53 -20.24 3.83
CA TRP A 164 14.25 -18.90 3.37
C TRP A 164 13.14 -18.90 2.30
N LEU A 165 12.11 -18.09 2.52
CA LEU A 165 11.10 -17.75 1.54
C LEU A 165 11.53 -16.47 0.83
N ARG A 166 11.62 -16.51 -0.49
CA ARG A 166 11.75 -15.32 -1.34
C ARG A 166 10.36 -14.73 -1.53
N THR A 167 10.17 -13.50 -1.07
CA THR A 167 8.82 -12.91 -1.03
C THR A 167 8.40 -12.24 -2.34
N GLY A 168 9.37 -11.90 -3.17
CA GLY A 168 9.18 -11.07 -4.36
C GLY A 168 8.94 -9.59 -4.03
N ASP A 169 8.93 -9.20 -2.77
CA ASP A 169 8.84 -7.81 -2.33
C ASP A 169 10.25 -7.22 -2.21
N LEU A 170 10.45 -6.02 -2.75
CA LEU A 170 11.72 -5.29 -2.72
C LEU A 170 11.67 -4.19 -1.67
N ALA A 171 12.75 -4.07 -0.91
CA ALA A 171 12.90 -3.05 0.11
C ALA A 171 14.34 -2.51 0.15
N THR A 172 14.51 -1.37 0.79
CA THR A 172 15.79 -0.89 1.30
C THR A 172 15.78 -0.95 2.81
N ARG A 173 16.98 -0.93 3.42
CA ARG A 173 17.17 -0.77 4.86
C ARG A 173 18.00 0.48 5.07
N ASP A 174 17.48 1.45 5.84
CA ASP A 174 18.20 2.66 6.17
C ASP A 174 19.32 2.42 7.24
N ALA A 175 20.06 3.49 7.56
CA ALA A 175 21.17 3.43 8.52
C ALA A 175 20.73 3.08 9.95
N ASP A 176 19.47 3.38 10.31
CA ASP A 176 18.88 3.07 11.61
C ASP A 176 18.26 1.66 11.62
N GLY A 177 18.28 0.95 10.49
CA GLY A 177 17.81 -0.41 10.34
C GLY A 177 16.34 -0.54 9.95
N TRP A 178 15.63 0.56 9.71
CA TRP A 178 14.22 0.54 9.29
C TRP A 178 14.07 0.08 7.84
N LEU A 179 13.04 -0.71 7.59
CA LEU A 179 12.74 -1.23 6.27
C LEU A 179 11.77 -0.29 5.53
N HIS A 180 12.08 -0.01 4.27
CA HIS A 180 11.24 0.81 3.39
C HIS A 180 10.87 0.03 2.14
N MET A 181 9.56 -0.11 1.88
CA MET A 181 9.08 -0.79 0.69
C MET A 181 9.46 -0.01 -0.58
N VAL A 182 10.08 -0.70 -1.53
CA VAL A 182 10.34 -0.19 -2.88
C VAL A 182 9.24 -0.63 -3.84
N GLY A 183 8.83 -1.90 -3.78
CA GLY A 183 7.78 -2.44 -4.64
C GLY A 183 7.86 -3.95 -4.78
N ARG A 184 7.25 -4.48 -5.83
CA ARG A 184 7.30 -5.92 -6.15
C ARG A 184 8.20 -6.18 -7.33
N ALA A 185 9.08 -7.17 -7.24
CA ALA A 185 10.05 -7.52 -8.27
C ALA A 185 9.39 -7.72 -9.65
N HIS A 186 8.26 -8.43 -9.69
CA HIS A 186 7.52 -8.69 -10.94
C HIS A 186 6.72 -7.49 -11.46
N ARG A 187 6.59 -6.40 -10.67
CA ARG A 187 5.93 -5.15 -11.07
C ARG A 187 6.91 -4.05 -11.45
N MET A 188 8.22 -4.26 -11.25
CA MET A 188 9.21 -3.30 -11.69
C MET A 188 9.11 -3.10 -13.19
N ILE A 189 9.11 -1.84 -13.61
CA ILE A 189 9.04 -1.46 -15.03
C ILE A 189 10.47 -1.34 -15.54
N ASN A 190 10.82 -2.12 -16.54
CA ASN A 190 12.13 -2.03 -17.18
C ASN A 190 12.04 -1.13 -18.41
N THR A 191 12.49 0.11 -18.27
CA THR A 191 12.53 1.08 -19.37
C THR A 191 13.97 1.35 -19.78
N ALA A 192 14.35 0.90 -20.97
CA ALA A 192 15.71 1.01 -21.53
C ALA A 192 16.84 0.46 -20.62
N GLY A 193 16.56 -0.58 -19.85
CA GLY A 193 17.53 -1.16 -18.89
C GLY A 193 17.46 -0.57 -17.48
N GLU A 194 16.76 0.53 -17.28
CA GLU A 194 16.54 1.13 -15.97
C GLU A 194 15.27 0.56 -15.30
N LEU A 195 15.37 0.24 -14.02
CA LEU A 195 14.26 -0.29 -13.25
C LEU A 195 13.50 0.84 -12.55
N VAL A 196 12.22 0.97 -12.86
CA VAL A 196 11.31 1.94 -12.24
C VAL A 196 10.38 1.22 -11.29
N ALA A 197 10.32 1.70 -10.04
CA ALA A 197 9.38 1.23 -9.05
C ALA A 197 8.05 1.98 -9.18
N PRO A 198 6.94 1.34 -9.56
CA PRO A 198 5.63 1.99 -9.66
C PRO A 198 5.24 2.81 -8.44
N PRO A 199 5.42 2.32 -7.19
CA PRO A 199 5.06 3.08 -5.99
C PRO A 199 5.79 4.43 -5.85
N THR A 200 7.02 4.54 -6.35
CA THR A 200 7.77 5.81 -6.33
C THR A 200 7.11 6.85 -7.22
N VAL A 201 6.74 6.45 -8.45
CA VAL A 201 6.07 7.35 -9.40
C VAL A 201 4.64 7.66 -8.94
N GLU A 202 3.89 6.67 -8.41
CA GLU A 202 2.55 6.85 -7.86
C GLU A 202 2.55 7.87 -6.71
N ARG A 203 3.51 7.79 -5.80
CA ARG A 203 3.68 8.74 -4.70
C ARG A 203 3.97 10.15 -5.20
N ALA A 204 4.87 10.28 -6.18
CA ALA A 204 5.18 11.58 -6.79
C ALA A 204 3.94 12.17 -7.50
N LEU A 205 3.18 11.37 -8.23
CA LEU A 205 1.94 11.82 -8.87
C LEU A 205 0.91 12.31 -7.83
N ARG A 206 0.73 11.56 -6.73
CA ARG A 206 -0.20 11.95 -5.65
C ARG A 206 0.21 13.20 -4.87
N SER A 207 1.47 13.64 -4.96
CA SER A 207 1.91 14.91 -4.35
C SER A 207 1.45 16.15 -5.14
N LEU A 208 0.87 15.98 -6.33
CA LEU A 208 0.33 17.07 -7.13
C LEU A 208 -1.13 17.33 -6.77
N ASP A 209 -1.50 18.57 -6.51
CA ASP A 209 -2.86 19.00 -6.12
C ASP A 209 -3.94 18.60 -7.14
N VAL A 210 -3.55 18.40 -8.40
CA VAL A 210 -4.44 18.00 -9.50
C VAL A 210 -4.74 16.49 -9.52
N VAL A 211 -4.02 15.68 -8.72
CA VAL A 211 -4.13 14.21 -8.66
C VAL A 211 -4.71 13.79 -7.31
N SER A 212 -5.84 13.10 -7.34
CA SER A 212 -6.43 12.47 -6.16
C SER A 212 -5.84 11.07 -5.91
N ASP A 213 -5.66 10.27 -6.97
CA ASP A 213 -5.04 8.95 -6.87
C ASP A 213 -4.36 8.57 -8.20
N ALA A 214 -3.42 7.62 -8.14
CA ALA A 214 -2.68 7.18 -9.30
C ALA A 214 -2.31 5.69 -9.20
N LEU A 215 -2.35 5.00 -10.35
CA LEU A 215 -1.84 3.64 -10.53
C LEU A 215 -0.87 3.63 -11.71
N VAL A 216 0.37 3.20 -11.45
CA VAL A 216 1.45 3.17 -12.44
C VAL A 216 1.71 1.75 -12.90
N ILE A 217 1.86 1.58 -14.21
CA ILE A 217 2.12 0.31 -14.89
C ILE A 217 3.16 0.46 -15.98
N GLY A 218 3.83 -0.64 -16.33
CA GLY A 218 4.64 -0.74 -17.52
C GLY A 218 3.79 -1.16 -18.73
N LEU A 219 3.84 -0.40 -19.81
CA LEU A 219 3.28 -0.80 -21.09
C LEU A 219 4.39 -1.20 -22.05
N PRO A 220 4.21 -2.25 -22.86
CA PRO A 220 5.17 -2.63 -23.89
C PRO A 220 5.45 -1.47 -24.85
N ASP A 221 6.71 -1.28 -25.22
CA ASP A 221 7.17 -0.27 -26.16
C ASP A 221 8.35 -0.80 -27.00
N GLU A 222 8.31 -0.61 -28.31
CA GLU A 222 9.33 -1.15 -29.22
C GLU A 222 10.73 -0.54 -29.00
N ARG A 223 10.79 0.73 -28.57
CA ARG A 223 12.04 1.45 -28.39
C ARG A 223 12.64 1.26 -26.99
N TRP A 224 11.77 1.22 -25.97
CA TRP A 224 12.17 1.27 -24.57
C TRP A 224 11.99 -0.06 -23.83
N GLY A 225 11.49 -1.11 -24.52
CA GLY A 225 11.05 -2.35 -23.88
C GLY A 225 9.73 -2.15 -23.14
N GLN A 226 9.75 -1.27 -22.16
CA GLN A 226 8.53 -0.78 -21.49
C GLN A 226 8.59 0.74 -21.31
N ILE A 227 7.42 1.35 -21.27
CA ILE A 227 7.26 2.77 -20.87
C ILE A 227 6.43 2.85 -19.59
N VAL A 228 6.70 3.89 -18.80
CA VAL A 228 5.91 4.21 -17.62
C VAL A 228 4.59 4.84 -18.04
N ALA A 229 3.49 4.22 -17.66
CA ALA A 229 2.14 4.71 -17.92
C ALA A 229 1.37 4.85 -16.60
N ALA A 230 0.52 5.86 -16.50
CA ALA A 230 -0.26 6.15 -15.30
C ALA A 230 -1.76 6.27 -15.59
N LEU A 231 -2.57 5.57 -14.79
CA LEU A 231 -3.98 5.91 -14.61
C LEU A 231 -4.05 6.95 -13.50
N ILE A 232 -4.81 8.02 -13.73
CA ILE A 232 -4.96 9.14 -12.80
C ILE A 232 -6.43 9.31 -12.45
N VAL A 233 -6.73 9.39 -11.16
CA VAL A 233 -7.99 9.94 -10.67
C VAL A 233 -7.75 11.41 -10.39
N SER A 234 -8.47 12.29 -11.08
CA SER A 234 -8.32 13.74 -10.92
C SER A 234 -8.93 14.22 -9.60
N SER A 235 -8.26 15.16 -8.94
CA SER A 235 -8.87 15.96 -7.88
C SER A 235 -9.93 16.93 -8.46
N PRO A 236 -10.75 17.61 -7.63
CA PRO A 236 -11.61 18.68 -8.11
C PRO A 236 -10.87 19.76 -8.89
N GLN A 237 -9.67 20.15 -8.47
CA GLN A 237 -8.79 21.09 -9.16
C GLN A 237 -8.32 20.53 -10.50
N GLY A 238 -7.88 19.29 -10.55
CA GLY A 238 -7.44 18.63 -11.80
C GLY A 238 -8.57 18.50 -12.83
N ARG A 239 -9.81 18.36 -12.40
CA ARG A 239 -10.98 18.41 -13.31
C ARG A 239 -11.18 19.79 -13.93
N ALA A 240 -10.92 20.86 -13.18
CA ALA A 240 -11.01 22.23 -13.67
C ALA A 240 -9.85 22.56 -14.63
N GLU A 241 -8.68 21.93 -14.43
CA GLU A 241 -7.45 22.16 -15.17
C GLU A 241 -7.06 20.92 -16.00
N ALA A 242 -7.95 20.46 -16.88
CA ALA A 242 -7.76 19.19 -17.62
C ALA A 242 -6.43 19.12 -18.40
N SER A 243 -5.86 20.25 -18.86
CA SER A 243 -4.56 20.30 -19.54
C SER A 243 -3.38 19.97 -18.64
N SER A 244 -3.51 20.12 -17.31
CA SER A 244 -2.48 19.78 -16.32
C SER A 244 -2.30 18.28 -16.13
N LEU A 245 -3.22 17.48 -16.63
CA LEU A 245 -3.21 16.01 -16.53
C LEU A 245 -2.61 15.30 -17.76
N SER A 246 -1.98 16.04 -18.67
CA SER A 246 -1.23 15.41 -19.78
C SER A 246 0.07 14.79 -19.28
N ALA A 247 0.60 13.79 -20.02
CA ALA A 247 1.87 13.16 -19.67
C ALA A 247 3.03 14.16 -19.62
N GLU A 248 3.02 15.14 -20.53
CA GLU A 248 4.00 16.21 -20.62
C GLU A 248 3.92 17.15 -19.41
N ALA A 249 2.72 17.60 -19.04
CA ALA A 249 2.49 18.51 -17.92
C ALA A 249 2.86 17.85 -16.58
N LEU A 250 2.43 16.61 -16.33
CA LEU A 250 2.77 15.86 -15.13
C LEU A 250 4.28 15.59 -15.04
N SER A 251 4.92 15.23 -16.16
CA SER A 251 6.36 14.99 -16.19
C SER A 251 7.17 16.25 -15.96
N GLU A 252 6.71 17.41 -16.43
CA GLU A 252 7.36 18.69 -16.16
C GLU A 252 7.17 19.10 -14.69
N ALA A 253 5.98 18.94 -14.13
CA ALA A 253 5.73 19.20 -12.72
C ALA A 253 6.61 18.34 -11.79
N LEU A 254 6.90 17.10 -12.19
CA LEU A 254 7.66 16.13 -11.40
C LEU A 254 9.15 16.05 -11.77
N ARG A 255 9.68 16.92 -12.63
CA ARG A 255 11.06 16.86 -13.12
C ARG A 255 12.15 16.89 -12.04
N ASN A 256 11.84 17.46 -10.87
CA ASN A 256 12.76 17.55 -9.73
C ASN A 256 12.54 16.41 -8.72
N SER A 257 11.46 15.65 -8.85
CA SER A 257 11.06 14.57 -7.92
C SER A 257 11.27 13.17 -8.48
N LEU A 258 11.40 13.05 -9.80
CA LEU A 258 11.58 11.79 -10.51
C LEU A 258 12.84 11.81 -11.36
N ALA A 259 13.51 10.66 -11.46
CA ALA A 259 14.62 10.47 -12.38
C ALA A 259 14.12 10.55 -13.85
N PRO A 260 15.00 10.88 -14.83
CA PRO A 260 14.59 11.01 -16.23
C PRO A 260 13.94 9.77 -16.84
N TRP A 261 14.30 8.59 -16.36
CA TRP A 261 13.73 7.30 -16.81
C TRP A 261 12.40 6.96 -16.12
N GLU A 262 12.07 7.57 -14.98
CA GLU A 262 10.80 7.44 -14.26
C GLU A 262 9.68 8.30 -14.86
N LYS A 263 10.00 9.07 -15.88
CA LYS A 263 9.07 9.96 -16.58
C LYS A 263 7.84 9.20 -17.08
N VAL A 264 6.65 9.69 -16.70
CA VAL A 264 5.38 9.17 -17.22
C VAL A 264 5.24 9.54 -18.69
N ARG A 265 5.04 8.53 -19.56
CA ARG A 265 4.96 8.71 -21.03
C ARG A 265 3.54 8.59 -21.58
N ARG A 266 2.66 7.90 -20.85
CA ARG A 266 1.23 7.80 -21.18
C ARG A 266 0.39 8.01 -19.95
N VAL A 267 -0.69 8.75 -20.10
CA VAL A 267 -1.66 9.06 -19.03
C VAL A 267 -3.06 8.73 -19.53
N LEU A 268 -3.85 8.13 -18.67
CA LEU A 268 -5.28 7.97 -18.83
C LEU A 268 -5.98 8.45 -17.56
N VAL A 269 -6.88 9.41 -17.73
CA VAL A 269 -7.72 9.91 -16.62
C VAL A 269 -8.94 9.01 -16.49
N VAL A 270 -9.22 8.56 -15.28
CA VAL A 270 -10.35 7.67 -14.96
C VAL A 270 -11.13 8.20 -13.77
N ASP A 271 -12.40 7.82 -13.64
CA ASP A 271 -13.22 8.19 -12.48
C ASP A 271 -12.81 7.44 -11.21
N ALA A 272 -12.33 6.20 -11.36
CA ALA A 272 -11.83 5.38 -10.26
C ALA A 272 -10.76 4.41 -10.78
N LEU A 273 -9.77 4.09 -9.94
CA LEU A 273 -8.78 3.06 -10.25
C LEU A 273 -9.42 1.68 -10.27
N PRO A 274 -9.05 0.80 -11.23
CA PRO A 274 -9.51 -0.58 -11.23
C PRO A 274 -8.93 -1.31 -10.02
N THR A 275 -9.80 -2.08 -9.34
CA THR A 275 -9.43 -2.86 -8.14
C THR A 275 -9.81 -4.33 -8.32
N THR A 276 -9.03 -5.18 -7.64
CA THR A 276 -9.35 -6.60 -7.47
C THR A 276 -10.56 -6.78 -6.55
N THR A 277 -11.09 -8.00 -6.46
CA THR A 277 -12.18 -8.35 -5.52
C THR A 277 -11.82 -8.13 -4.05
N THR A 278 -10.53 -8.00 -3.72
CA THR A 278 -10.02 -7.70 -2.37
C THR A 278 -9.77 -6.22 -2.12
N GLY A 279 -10.11 -5.34 -3.09
CA GLY A 279 -9.96 -3.89 -2.98
C GLY A 279 -8.54 -3.37 -3.25
N LYS A 280 -7.62 -4.22 -3.73
CA LYS A 280 -6.28 -3.78 -4.14
C LYS A 280 -6.28 -3.26 -5.57
N PRO A 281 -5.39 -2.29 -5.93
CA PRO A 281 -5.21 -1.88 -7.32
C PRO A 281 -4.96 -3.07 -8.24
N ASP A 282 -5.59 -3.07 -9.42
CA ASP A 282 -5.49 -4.12 -10.44
C ASP A 282 -4.69 -3.64 -11.67
N PRO A 283 -3.36 -3.91 -11.75
CA PRO A 283 -2.54 -3.50 -12.87
C PRO A 283 -2.92 -4.17 -14.20
N VAL A 284 -3.51 -5.37 -14.14
CA VAL A 284 -3.91 -6.10 -15.35
C VAL A 284 -5.14 -5.44 -15.96
N ALA A 285 -6.12 -5.10 -15.15
CA ALA A 285 -7.28 -4.34 -15.60
C ALA A 285 -6.87 -2.94 -16.09
N ALA A 286 -5.92 -2.29 -15.39
CA ALA A 286 -5.36 -1.00 -15.80
C ALA A 286 -4.72 -1.07 -17.21
N ALA A 287 -3.90 -2.09 -17.49
CA ALA A 287 -3.25 -2.23 -18.79
C ALA A 287 -4.25 -2.39 -19.94
N ARG A 288 -5.40 -3.03 -19.71
CA ARG A 288 -6.46 -3.19 -20.72
C ARG A 288 -7.09 -1.85 -21.12
N LEU A 289 -7.20 -0.90 -20.18
CA LEU A 289 -7.76 0.43 -20.46
C LEU A 289 -6.89 1.24 -21.44
N PHE A 290 -5.59 0.96 -21.53
CA PHE A 290 -4.72 1.62 -22.51
C PHE A 290 -4.78 1.00 -23.90
N GLN A 291 -5.47 -0.13 -24.07
CA GLN A 291 -5.63 -0.84 -25.34
C GLN A 291 -6.97 -0.53 -26.03
N SER A 292 -7.91 0.05 -25.27
CA SER A 292 -9.21 0.53 -25.78
C SER A 292 -9.09 1.95 -26.32
#